data_8b3a1353de0c82b0c7e1be58e3a0b042
#
_entry.id   8b3a1353de0c82b0c7e1be58e3a0b042
#
_cell.length_a   1.000
_cell.length_b   1.000
_cell.length_c   1.000
_cell.angle_alpha   90.00
_cell.angle_beta   90.00
_cell.angle_gamma   90.00
#
_symmetry.space_group_name_H-M   'P 1'
#
loop_
_entity.id
_entity.type
_entity.pdbx_description
1 polymer ?
#
loop_
_entity_poly.entity_id
_entity_poly.type
_entity_poly.pdbx_seq_one_letter_code
_entity_poly.pdbx_strand_id
1 'polypeptide(L)'
;MLEVLYATGLRVSELVGLLFLLFMLWSSTKVRMNHVAVNWVRYGLLLWIAGGTFDLMDEIFHQPRWMGYYCEDLLRLSGMLLSAVGVYKIIERINLLYVDARSQSLKDELTQLPNRRFFIDTIREKEGRRLALMIVDIDYFKKINDTWGHLVGDEVLFALGKQLAKLTSDKVLPSRIGGEEFAIIVDGLSAQEVDELAQSILQNARAILINHDNPLSISIGVGLRHKDEPQNLFIKKVDDALYKAKNNGRGRVEWAA
;
A
#
# COMPACT_ATOMS: atom_id res chain seq x y z
N MET A 1 -13.34 -8.70 -54.84
CA MET A 1 -12.98 -9.33 -53.52
C MET A 1 -14.12 -9.17 -52.52
N LEU A 2 -14.70 -7.99 -52.32
CA LEU A 2 -15.91 -7.77 -51.47
C LEU A 2 -17.16 -8.50 -51.98
N GLU A 3 -17.40 -8.52 -53.30
CA GLU A 3 -18.53 -9.24 -53.91
C GLU A 3 -18.45 -10.75 -53.76
N VAL A 4 -17.23 -11.31 -53.75
CA VAL A 4 -17.01 -12.76 -53.49
C VAL A 4 -17.27 -13.10 -52.02
N LEU A 5 -16.91 -12.22 -51.08
CA LEU A 5 -17.24 -12.36 -49.66
C LEU A 5 -18.76 -12.28 -49.40
N TYR A 6 -19.46 -11.37 -50.12
CA TYR A 6 -20.93 -11.29 -50.09
C TYR A 6 -21.62 -12.53 -50.72
N ALA A 7 -21.03 -13.07 -51.77
CA ALA A 7 -21.56 -14.27 -52.44
C ALA A 7 -21.33 -15.56 -51.65
N THR A 8 -20.38 -15.58 -50.71
CA THR A 8 -20.12 -16.74 -49.83
C THR A 8 -20.80 -16.60 -48.45
N GLY A 9 -21.57 -15.53 -48.21
CA GLY A 9 -22.27 -15.33 -46.93
C GLY A 9 -21.37 -15.00 -45.73
N LEU A 10 -20.04 -14.96 -45.92
CA LEU A 10 -19.09 -14.70 -44.87
C LEU A 10 -19.17 -13.24 -44.39
N ARG A 11 -19.61 -13.04 -43.18
CA ARG A 11 -19.61 -11.72 -42.55
C ARG A 11 -18.22 -11.36 -42.10
N VAL A 12 -17.67 -10.26 -42.65
CA VAL A 12 -16.30 -9.75 -42.29
C VAL A 12 -16.18 -9.54 -40.79
N SER A 13 -17.26 -9.15 -40.09
CA SER A 13 -17.28 -8.95 -38.63
C SER A 13 -16.95 -10.23 -37.84
N GLU A 14 -17.42 -11.39 -38.29
CA GLU A 14 -17.21 -12.66 -37.61
C GLU A 14 -15.77 -13.16 -37.76
N LEU A 15 -15.25 -13.03 -39.00
CA LEU A 15 -13.85 -13.33 -39.27
C LEU A 15 -12.89 -12.45 -38.45
N VAL A 16 -13.18 -11.16 -38.36
CA VAL A 16 -12.40 -10.20 -37.53
C VAL A 16 -12.51 -10.58 -36.04
N GLY A 17 -13.70 -10.95 -35.57
CA GLY A 17 -13.92 -11.41 -34.20
C GLY A 17 -13.10 -12.65 -33.88
N LEU A 18 -13.10 -13.65 -34.77
CA LEU A 18 -12.32 -14.88 -34.60
C LEU A 18 -10.81 -14.59 -34.57
N LEU A 19 -10.30 -13.76 -35.48
CA LEU A 19 -8.90 -13.33 -35.48
C LEU A 19 -8.50 -12.62 -34.21
N PHE A 20 -9.39 -11.77 -33.68
CA PHE A 20 -9.18 -11.11 -32.39
C PHE A 20 -9.08 -12.09 -31.21
N LEU A 21 -9.98 -13.09 -31.17
CA LEU A 21 -9.94 -14.13 -30.14
C LEU A 21 -8.68 -14.99 -30.22
N LEU A 22 -8.24 -15.35 -31.43
CA LEU A 22 -6.97 -16.06 -31.65
C LEU A 22 -5.76 -15.23 -31.20
N PHE A 23 -5.77 -13.92 -31.46
CA PHE A 23 -4.74 -13.00 -30.97
C PHE A 23 -4.73 -12.93 -29.42
N MET A 24 -5.89 -12.85 -28.79
CA MET A 24 -6.02 -12.86 -27.33
C MET A 24 -5.51 -14.18 -26.73
N LEU A 25 -5.84 -15.31 -27.35
CA LEU A 25 -5.35 -16.62 -26.93
C LEU A 25 -3.83 -16.70 -27.05
N TRP A 26 -3.28 -16.28 -28.19
CA TRP A 26 -1.82 -16.21 -28.40
C TRP A 26 -1.14 -15.30 -27.39
N SER A 27 -1.68 -14.10 -27.18
CA SER A 27 -1.19 -13.15 -26.18
C SER A 27 -1.16 -13.76 -24.77
N SER A 28 -2.22 -14.51 -24.39
CA SER A 28 -2.30 -15.18 -23.09
C SER A 28 -1.18 -16.21 -22.87
N THR A 29 -0.63 -16.80 -23.94
CA THR A 29 0.50 -17.77 -23.84
C THR A 29 1.82 -17.09 -23.50
N LYS A 30 1.96 -15.78 -23.77
CA LYS A 30 3.15 -14.99 -23.43
C LYS A 30 3.19 -14.61 -21.95
N VAL A 31 2.06 -14.67 -21.26
CA VAL A 31 1.99 -14.41 -19.82
C VAL A 31 2.67 -15.57 -19.08
N ARG A 32 3.82 -15.30 -18.47
CA ARG A 32 4.62 -16.29 -17.73
C ARG A 32 4.04 -16.67 -16.34
N MET A 33 2.84 -16.22 -16.03
CA MET A 33 2.16 -16.61 -14.81
C MET A 33 1.56 -18.02 -14.96
N ASN A 34 2.20 -19.00 -14.35
CA ASN A 34 1.64 -20.35 -14.24
C ASN A 34 0.57 -20.39 -13.13
N HIS A 35 -0.52 -19.69 -13.34
CA HIS A 35 -1.61 -19.60 -12.36
C HIS A 35 -2.89 -20.21 -12.93
N VAL A 36 -3.59 -20.94 -12.09
CA VAL A 36 -4.89 -21.56 -12.41
C VAL A 36 -5.85 -20.57 -13.09
N ALA A 37 -5.85 -19.31 -12.65
CA ALA A 37 -6.69 -18.24 -13.21
C ALA A 37 -6.43 -17.95 -14.70
N VAL A 38 -5.17 -17.99 -15.14
CA VAL A 38 -4.82 -17.80 -16.56
C VAL A 38 -5.34 -18.95 -17.41
N ASN A 39 -5.34 -20.17 -16.89
CA ASN A 39 -5.90 -21.33 -17.59
C ASN A 39 -7.42 -21.22 -17.73
N TRP A 40 -8.14 -20.65 -16.76
CA TRP A 40 -9.58 -20.38 -16.90
C TRP A 40 -9.84 -19.42 -18.07
N VAL A 41 -9.05 -18.37 -18.22
CA VAL A 41 -9.16 -17.46 -19.37
C VAL A 41 -8.89 -18.19 -20.67
N ARG A 42 -7.83 -19.02 -20.74
CA ARG A 42 -7.47 -19.79 -21.92
C ARG A 42 -8.57 -20.77 -22.35
N TYR A 43 -9.11 -21.53 -21.40
CA TYR A 43 -10.22 -22.45 -21.68
C TYR A 43 -11.48 -21.69 -22.11
N GLY A 44 -11.77 -20.55 -21.49
CA GLY A 44 -12.85 -19.69 -21.91
C GLY A 44 -12.71 -19.16 -23.33
N LEU A 45 -11.51 -18.70 -23.71
CA LEU A 45 -11.22 -18.26 -25.07
C LEU A 45 -11.31 -19.41 -26.08
N LEU A 46 -10.84 -20.61 -25.73
CA LEU A 46 -10.96 -21.79 -26.59
C LEU A 46 -12.42 -22.17 -26.87
N LEU A 47 -13.27 -22.15 -25.83
CA LEU A 47 -14.71 -22.40 -26.01
C LEU A 47 -15.37 -21.31 -26.85
N TRP A 48 -15.00 -20.06 -26.67
CA TRP A 48 -15.52 -18.96 -27.47
C TRP A 48 -15.08 -19.04 -28.93
N ILE A 49 -13.82 -19.40 -29.19
CA ILE A 49 -13.31 -19.67 -30.55
C ILE A 49 -14.06 -20.84 -31.18
N ALA A 50 -14.31 -21.92 -30.44
CA ALA A 50 -15.09 -23.05 -30.93
C ALA A 50 -16.52 -22.64 -31.34
N GLY A 51 -17.20 -21.84 -30.49
CA GLY A 51 -18.53 -21.29 -30.86
C GLY A 51 -18.49 -20.44 -32.12
N GLY A 52 -17.48 -19.55 -32.25
CA GLY A 52 -17.30 -18.74 -33.46
C GLY A 52 -16.98 -19.53 -34.73
N THR A 53 -16.30 -20.69 -34.59
CA THR A 53 -16.07 -21.58 -35.75
C THR A 53 -17.35 -22.30 -36.20
N PHE A 54 -18.24 -22.66 -35.25
CA PHE A 54 -19.57 -23.22 -35.60
C PHE A 54 -20.43 -22.23 -36.38
N ASP A 55 -20.41 -20.96 -36.00
CA ASP A 55 -21.12 -19.89 -36.70
C ASP A 55 -20.65 -19.74 -38.17
N LEU A 56 -19.30 -19.71 -38.37
CA LEU A 56 -18.74 -19.70 -39.71
C LEU A 56 -19.09 -20.97 -40.55
N MET A 57 -19.17 -22.12 -39.89
CA MET A 57 -19.56 -23.38 -40.56
C MET A 57 -21.01 -23.36 -40.98
N ASP A 58 -21.93 -22.76 -40.19
CA ASP A 58 -23.35 -22.65 -40.54
C ASP A 58 -23.55 -21.79 -41.80
N GLU A 59 -22.76 -20.75 -41.99
CA GLU A 59 -22.80 -19.94 -43.22
C GLU A 59 -22.40 -20.72 -44.48
N ILE A 60 -21.48 -21.73 -44.34
CA ILE A 60 -20.97 -22.50 -45.49
C ILE A 60 -21.77 -23.76 -45.75
N PHE A 61 -22.25 -24.46 -44.72
CA PHE A 61 -22.79 -25.82 -44.82
C PHE A 61 -24.26 -26.01 -44.47
N HIS A 62 -25.06 -24.97 -44.26
CA HIS A 62 -26.49 -25.05 -43.90
C HIS A 62 -26.76 -26.11 -42.82
N GLN A 63 -26.39 -25.84 -41.59
CA GLN A 63 -26.59 -26.77 -40.49
C GLN A 63 -28.02 -26.78 -39.95
N PRO A 64 -28.46 -27.85 -39.26
CA PRO A 64 -29.76 -27.89 -38.60
C PRO A 64 -29.89 -26.76 -37.57
N ARG A 65 -31.02 -26.03 -37.55
CA ARG A 65 -31.24 -24.85 -36.66
C ARG A 65 -30.96 -25.11 -35.18
N TRP A 66 -31.14 -26.33 -34.68
CA TRP A 66 -30.83 -26.67 -33.30
C TRP A 66 -29.34 -26.62 -32.99
N MET A 67 -28.47 -26.87 -33.96
CA MET A 67 -27.01 -26.82 -33.78
C MET A 67 -26.54 -25.39 -33.57
N GLY A 68 -27.00 -24.40 -34.31
CA GLY A 68 -26.73 -22.99 -34.11
C GLY A 68 -27.14 -22.53 -32.71
N TYR A 69 -28.41 -22.77 -32.35
CA TYR A 69 -28.94 -22.31 -31.06
C TYR A 69 -28.31 -22.97 -29.84
N TYR A 70 -28.05 -24.26 -29.85
CA TYR A 70 -27.57 -24.98 -28.65
C TYR A 70 -26.04 -25.14 -28.60
N CYS A 71 -25.39 -25.39 -29.71
CA CYS A 71 -23.94 -25.60 -29.70
C CYS A 71 -23.19 -24.29 -29.73
N GLU A 72 -23.54 -23.38 -30.61
CA GLU A 72 -22.86 -22.09 -30.78
C GLU A 72 -23.05 -21.16 -29.58
N ASP A 73 -24.32 -20.86 -29.25
CA ASP A 73 -24.61 -19.94 -28.14
C ASP A 73 -24.14 -20.47 -26.81
N LEU A 74 -24.29 -21.78 -26.54
CA LEU A 74 -23.81 -22.38 -25.29
C LEU A 74 -22.28 -22.32 -25.18
N LEU A 75 -21.56 -22.61 -26.26
CA LEU A 75 -20.08 -22.50 -26.26
C LEU A 75 -19.62 -21.07 -26.09
N ARG A 76 -20.25 -20.11 -26.76
CA ARG A 76 -19.92 -18.68 -26.62
C ARG A 76 -20.20 -18.19 -25.21
N LEU A 77 -21.38 -18.44 -24.66
CA LEU A 77 -21.76 -17.99 -23.30
C LEU A 77 -20.89 -18.64 -22.23
N SER A 78 -20.65 -19.96 -22.33
CA SER A 78 -19.76 -20.64 -21.37
C SER A 78 -18.33 -20.15 -21.47
N GLY A 79 -17.84 -19.87 -22.69
CA GLY A 79 -16.52 -19.28 -22.91
C GLY A 79 -16.36 -17.89 -22.33
N MET A 80 -17.38 -17.02 -22.51
CA MET A 80 -17.43 -15.69 -21.88
C MET A 80 -17.43 -15.78 -20.36
N LEU A 81 -18.27 -16.63 -19.78
CA LEU A 81 -18.37 -16.80 -18.33
C LEU A 81 -17.04 -17.30 -17.74
N LEU A 82 -16.44 -18.32 -18.36
CA LEU A 82 -15.15 -18.85 -17.91
C LEU A 82 -14.04 -17.78 -17.98
N SER A 83 -14.00 -17.03 -19.08
CA SER A 83 -13.02 -15.94 -19.25
C SER A 83 -13.22 -14.86 -18.20
N ALA A 84 -14.47 -14.45 -17.92
CA ALA A 84 -14.79 -13.46 -16.91
C ALA A 84 -14.35 -13.91 -15.49
N VAL A 85 -14.61 -15.18 -15.13
CA VAL A 85 -14.16 -15.76 -13.86
C VAL A 85 -12.63 -15.78 -13.80
N GLY A 86 -11.94 -16.12 -14.89
CA GLY A 86 -10.49 -16.10 -14.96
C GLY A 86 -9.92 -14.71 -14.75
N VAL A 87 -10.46 -13.69 -15.41
CA VAL A 87 -10.07 -12.28 -15.26
C VAL A 87 -10.30 -11.80 -13.83
N TYR A 88 -11.46 -12.07 -13.24
CA TYR A 88 -11.76 -11.74 -11.85
C TYR A 88 -10.71 -12.31 -10.89
N LYS A 89 -10.37 -13.60 -11.04
CA LYS A 89 -9.32 -14.26 -10.22
C LYS A 89 -7.92 -13.67 -10.43
N ILE A 90 -7.60 -13.19 -11.63
CA ILE A 90 -6.33 -12.50 -11.90
C ILE A 90 -6.28 -11.17 -11.16
N ILE A 91 -7.37 -10.37 -11.24
CA ILE A 91 -7.47 -9.08 -10.53
C ILE A 91 -7.37 -9.28 -9.01
N GLU A 92 -8.08 -10.26 -8.46
CA GLU A 92 -8.00 -10.61 -7.04
C GLU A 92 -6.54 -10.93 -6.63
N ARG A 93 -5.84 -11.74 -7.43
CA ARG A 93 -4.45 -12.09 -7.16
C ARG A 93 -3.49 -10.91 -7.25
N ILE A 94 -3.68 -10.03 -8.23
CA ILE A 94 -2.88 -8.80 -8.37
C ILE A 94 -3.08 -7.91 -7.13
N ASN A 95 -4.32 -7.75 -6.68
CA ASN A 95 -4.61 -6.98 -5.47
C ASN A 95 -3.93 -7.55 -4.22
N LEU A 96 -3.95 -8.87 -4.04
CA LEU A 96 -3.25 -9.54 -2.94
C LEU A 96 -1.74 -9.30 -3.01
N LEU A 97 -1.12 -9.45 -4.19
CA LEU A 97 0.31 -9.20 -4.37
C LEU A 97 0.68 -7.74 -4.14
N TYR A 98 -0.18 -6.81 -4.55
CA TYR A 98 0.01 -5.37 -4.31
C TYR A 98 -0.05 -5.03 -2.81
N VAL A 99 -1.01 -5.59 -2.08
CA VAL A 99 -1.13 -5.42 -0.62
C VAL A 99 0.10 -6.03 0.09
N ASP A 100 0.54 -7.23 -0.32
CA ASP A 100 1.74 -7.86 0.22
C ASP A 100 3.01 -7.03 -0.04
N ALA A 101 3.22 -6.57 -1.27
CA ALA A 101 4.36 -5.73 -1.62
C ALA A 101 4.37 -4.41 -0.81
N ARG A 102 3.19 -3.79 -0.66
CA ARG A 102 3.04 -2.58 0.17
C ARG A 102 3.28 -2.86 1.66
N SER A 103 2.85 -4.01 2.16
CA SER A 103 3.09 -4.42 3.56
C SER A 103 4.55 -4.75 3.84
N GLN A 104 5.35 -5.08 2.83
CA GLN A 104 6.79 -5.35 2.94
C GLN A 104 7.64 -4.07 2.92
N SER A 105 7.09 -2.92 2.52
CA SER A 105 7.80 -1.66 2.64
C SER A 105 8.04 -1.32 4.11
N LEU A 106 9.28 -1.05 4.47
CA LEU A 106 9.69 -0.64 5.83
C LEU A 106 9.79 0.88 5.98
N LYS A 107 9.43 1.63 4.94
CA LYS A 107 9.46 3.10 4.94
C LYS A 107 8.06 3.70 4.79
N ASP A 108 7.87 4.86 5.38
CA ASP A 108 6.71 5.72 5.18
C ASP A 108 6.82 6.46 3.83
N GLU A 109 5.75 6.45 3.05
CA GLU A 109 5.75 7.00 1.69
C GLU A 109 5.95 8.53 1.66
N LEU A 110 5.42 9.25 2.65
CA LEU A 110 5.49 10.71 2.71
C LEU A 110 6.85 11.20 3.26
N THR A 111 7.27 10.67 4.41
CA THR A 111 8.43 11.17 5.12
C THR A 111 9.73 10.45 4.79
N GLN A 112 9.64 9.27 4.13
CA GLN A 112 10.75 8.36 3.84
C GLN A 112 11.48 7.83 5.08
N LEU A 113 11.01 8.16 6.27
CA LEU A 113 11.45 7.53 7.51
C LEU A 113 11.02 6.06 7.57
N PRO A 114 11.67 5.23 8.36
CA PRO A 114 11.13 3.93 8.74
C PRO A 114 9.69 4.04 9.25
N ASN A 115 8.85 3.07 8.91
CA ASN A 115 7.45 3.08 9.28
C ASN A 115 7.19 2.34 10.61
N ARG A 116 5.92 2.27 11.02
CA ARG A 116 5.48 1.58 12.24
C ARG A 116 5.95 0.13 12.31
N ARG A 117 5.98 -0.58 11.17
CA ARG A 117 6.41 -1.98 11.13
C ARG A 117 7.90 -2.08 11.49
N PHE A 118 8.74 -1.29 10.86
CA PHE A 118 10.17 -1.22 11.19
C PHE A 118 10.39 -0.90 12.68
N PHE A 119 9.65 0.07 13.22
CA PHE A 119 9.71 0.44 14.64
C PHE A 119 9.41 -0.76 15.55
N ILE A 120 8.31 -1.48 15.30
CA ILE A 120 7.91 -2.63 16.12
C ILE A 120 8.93 -3.78 16.03
N ASP A 121 9.41 -4.07 14.82
CA ASP A 121 10.41 -5.12 14.60
C ASP A 121 11.73 -4.77 15.29
N THR A 122 12.20 -3.51 15.15
CA THR A 122 13.45 -3.04 15.79
C THR A 122 13.37 -3.07 17.32
N ILE A 123 12.27 -2.63 17.92
CA ILE A 123 12.14 -2.63 19.39
C ILE A 123 12.03 -4.06 19.95
N ARG A 124 11.52 -5.00 19.15
CA ARG A 124 11.49 -6.43 19.47
C ARG A 124 12.89 -7.07 19.39
N GLU A 125 13.64 -6.78 18.32
CA GLU A 125 15.01 -7.27 18.14
C GLU A 125 15.96 -6.80 19.26
N LYS A 126 15.67 -5.63 19.86
CA LYS A 126 16.40 -5.06 20.97
C LYS A 126 15.85 -5.48 22.35
N GLU A 127 15.06 -6.57 22.42
CA GLU A 127 14.55 -7.09 23.69
C GLU A 127 15.68 -7.44 24.67
N GLY A 128 15.49 -7.12 25.94
CA GLY A 128 16.50 -7.31 26.99
C GLY A 128 17.64 -6.27 27.00
N ARG A 129 17.64 -5.29 26.07
CA ARG A 129 18.62 -4.18 26.09
C ARG A 129 18.05 -2.94 26.82
N ARG A 130 18.96 -2.18 27.41
CA ARG A 130 18.63 -0.82 27.90
C ARG A 130 18.58 0.11 26.71
N LEU A 131 17.44 0.74 26.48
CA LEU A 131 17.26 1.72 25.42
C LEU A 131 16.28 2.80 25.89
N ALA A 132 16.37 3.97 25.26
CA ALA A 132 15.38 5.00 25.42
C ALA A 132 14.41 4.98 24.23
N LEU A 133 13.18 5.39 24.49
CA LEU A 133 12.16 5.64 23.49
C LEU A 133 11.62 7.06 23.67
N MET A 134 11.50 7.78 22.58
CA MET A 134 10.75 9.00 22.51
C MET A 134 9.55 8.79 21.60
N ILE A 135 8.35 9.20 22.03
CA ILE A 135 7.17 9.30 21.17
C ILE A 135 6.83 10.76 21.02
N VAL A 136 6.76 11.21 19.78
CA VAL A 136 6.58 12.59 19.36
C VAL A 136 5.25 12.71 18.64
N ASP A 137 4.48 13.73 18.96
CA ASP A 137 3.19 14.00 18.32
C ASP A 137 3.07 15.50 18.00
N ILE A 138 2.52 15.80 16.81
CA ILE A 138 2.31 17.18 16.38
C ILE A 138 1.08 17.76 17.07
N ASP A 139 1.30 18.80 17.85
CA ASP A 139 0.23 19.47 18.58
C ASP A 139 -0.79 20.09 17.63
N TYR A 140 -2.07 19.81 17.89
CA TYR A 140 -3.19 20.36 17.12
C TYR A 140 -3.15 20.05 15.60
N PHE A 141 -2.58 18.92 15.19
CA PHE A 141 -2.42 18.57 13.76
C PHE A 141 -3.74 18.60 12.99
N LYS A 142 -4.84 18.11 13.60
CA LYS A 142 -6.17 18.21 13.00
C LYS A 142 -6.55 19.68 12.72
N LYS A 143 -6.27 20.61 13.63
CA LYS A 143 -6.53 22.04 13.43
C LYS A 143 -5.69 22.61 12.27
N ILE A 144 -4.46 22.15 12.10
CA ILE A 144 -3.62 22.52 10.95
C ILE A 144 -4.31 22.10 9.65
N ASN A 145 -4.74 20.85 9.54
CA ASN A 145 -5.47 20.34 8.38
C ASN A 145 -6.79 21.09 8.13
N ASP A 146 -7.57 21.30 9.18
CA ASP A 146 -8.87 21.98 9.08
C ASP A 146 -8.74 23.46 8.68
N THR A 147 -7.61 24.11 9.02
CA THR A 147 -7.39 25.54 8.75
C THR A 147 -6.71 25.79 7.40
N TRP A 148 -5.69 24.99 7.06
CA TRP A 148 -4.84 25.22 5.88
C TRP A 148 -4.90 24.10 4.83
N GLY A 149 -5.70 23.07 5.08
CA GLY A 149 -5.85 21.91 4.18
C GLY A 149 -4.79 20.82 4.38
N HIS A 150 -5.10 19.62 3.88
CA HIS A 150 -4.25 18.45 4.03
C HIS A 150 -2.87 18.59 3.37
N LEU A 151 -2.76 19.39 2.30
CA LEU A 151 -1.46 19.61 1.64
C LEU A 151 -0.47 20.30 2.57
N VAL A 152 -0.91 21.32 3.33
CA VAL A 152 -0.07 22.00 4.34
C VAL A 152 0.26 21.04 5.49
N GLY A 153 -0.68 20.19 5.90
CA GLY A 153 -0.41 19.12 6.87
C GLY A 153 0.67 18.17 6.40
N ASP A 154 0.62 17.75 5.14
CA ASP A 154 1.63 16.87 4.53
C ASP A 154 3.01 17.56 4.44
N GLU A 155 3.07 18.84 4.12
CA GLU A 155 4.31 19.63 4.13
C GLU A 155 4.93 19.69 5.53
N VAL A 156 4.13 19.87 6.57
CA VAL A 156 4.57 19.88 7.98
C VAL A 156 5.11 18.50 8.37
N LEU A 157 4.40 17.43 8.05
CA LEU A 157 4.85 16.06 8.29
C LEU A 157 6.17 15.76 7.59
N PHE A 158 6.29 16.15 6.32
CA PHE A 158 7.51 15.99 5.54
C PHE A 158 8.68 16.77 6.14
N ALA A 159 8.46 18.03 6.53
CA ALA A 159 9.47 18.89 7.11
C ALA A 159 9.98 18.34 8.45
N LEU A 160 9.07 17.87 9.33
CA LEU A 160 9.44 17.23 10.59
C LEU A 160 10.19 15.91 10.33
N GLY A 161 9.68 15.08 9.42
CA GLY A 161 10.36 13.85 9.01
C GLY A 161 11.79 14.08 8.51
N LYS A 162 11.99 15.11 7.69
CA LYS A 162 13.31 15.53 7.19
C LYS A 162 14.26 15.99 8.31
N GLN A 163 13.73 16.67 9.33
CA GLN A 163 14.53 17.05 10.51
C GLN A 163 14.94 15.80 11.31
N LEU A 164 14.00 14.91 11.58
CA LEU A 164 14.27 13.67 12.31
C LEU A 164 15.23 12.74 11.54
N ALA A 165 15.13 12.69 10.22
CA ALA A 165 16.04 11.89 9.38
C ALA A 165 17.54 12.27 9.58
N LYS A 166 17.84 13.53 9.86
CA LYS A 166 19.22 13.99 10.14
C LYS A 166 19.82 13.40 11.41
N LEU A 167 18.98 12.92 12.34
CA LEU A 167 19.41 12.30 13.59
C LEU A 167 19.75 10.82 13.41
N THR A 168 19.43 10.24 12.26
CA THR A 168 19.62 8.80 11.99
C THR A 168 21.09 8.42 12.12
N SER A 169 21.36 7.45 12.99
CA SER A 169 22.66 6.88 13.25
C SER A 169 22.50 5.44 13.75
N ASP A 170 23.59 4.74 14.00
CA ASP A 170 23.56 3.40 14.62
C ASP A 170 22.90 3.39 16.01
N LYS A 171 22.86 4.56 16.67
CA LYS A 171 22.30 4.73 18.00
C LYS A 171 20.92 5.38 18.01
N VAL A 172 20.53 6.12 17.00
CA VAL A 172 19.28 6.91 16.94
C VAL A 172 18.50 6.54 15.71
N LEU A 173 17.33 5.96 15.90
CA LEU A 173 16.49 5.40 14.81
C LEU A 173 15.10 6.05 14.85
N PRO A 174 14.88 7.15 14.12
CA PRO A 174 13.56 7.76 13.99
C PRO A 174 12.68 6.96 13.05
N SER A 175 11.37 6.94 13.35
CA SER A 175 10.34 6.25 12.56
C SER A 175 9.03 7.06 12.61
N ARG A 176 8.20 6.98 11.58
CA ARG A 176 6.82 7.45 11.62
C ARG A 176 5.90 6.30 11.97
N ILE A 177 5.16 6.40 13.09
CA ILE A 177 4.36 5.30 13.64
C ILE A 177 2.86 5.50 13.51
N GLY A 178 2.41 6.71 13.19
CA GLY A 178 1.00 7.07 13.04
C GLY A 178 0.79 8.20 12.03
N GLY A 179 -0.41 8.74 11.99
CA GLY A 179 -0.73 9.87 11.11
C GLY A 179 0.14 11.11 11.40
N GLU A 180 0.23 11.49 12.66
CA GLU A 180 0.97 12.65 13.17
C GLU A 180 1.99 12.27 14.23
N GLU A 181 2.22 10.96 14.42
CA GLU A 181 3.07 10.40 15.46
C GLU A 181 4.37 9.86 14.91
N PHE A 182 5.47 10.19 15.59
CA PHE A 182 6.80 9.68 15.32
C PHE A 182 7.37 9.01 16.57
N ALA A 183 8.24 8.02 16.37
CA ALA A 183 8.97 7.37 17.45
C ALA A 183 10.46 7.40 17.15
N ILE A 184 11.26 7.56 18.20
CA ILE A 184 12.74 7.57 18.09
C ILE A 184 13.27 6.56 19.11
N ILE A 185 13.85 5.49 18.59
CA ILE A 185 14.58 4.52 19.43
C ILE A 185 16.00 5.03 19.61
N VAL A 186 16.46 5.09 20.85
CA VAL A 186 17.82 5.53 21.19
C VAL A 186 18.51 4.43 21.97
N ASP A 187 19.67 3.99 21.47
CA ASP A 187 20.46 2.90 22.04
C ASP A 187 21.83 3.42 22.52
N GLY A 188 22.20 3.10 23.77
CA GLY A 188 23.52 3.38 24.31
C GLY A 188 23.83 4.85 24.61
N LEU A 189 22.80 5.71 24.80
CA LEU A 189 22.95 7.06 25.34
C LEU A 189 22.56 7.09 26.82
N SER A 190 23.16 8.00 27.58
CA SER A 190 22.75 8.30 28.96
C SER A 190 21.43 9.05 29.01
N ALA A 191 20.77 9.07 30.16
CA ALA A 191 19.52 9.82 30.36
C ALA A 191 19.68 11.32 30.04
N GLN A 192 20.81 11.90 30.37
CA GLN A 192 21.14 13.30 30.08
C GLN A 192 21.23 13.54 28.56
N GLU A 193 22.00 12.70 27.84
CA GLU A 193 22.10 12.81 26.37
C GLU A 193 20.76 12.62 25.68
N VAL A 194 19.90 11.73 26.21
CA VAL A 194 18.53 11.52 25.71
C VAL A 194 17.69 12.77 25.93
N ASP A 195 17.79 13.43 27.10
CA ASP A 195 17.06 14.68 27.38
C ASP A 195 17.53 15.82 26.47
N GLU A 196 18.84 16.00 26.32
CA GLU A 196 19.42 16.99 25.40
C GLU A 196 18.95 16.77 23.96
N LEU A 197 18.89 15.52 23.51
CA LEU A 197 18.36 15.15 22.19
C LEU A 197 16.87 15.50 22.08
N ALA A 198 16.05 15.18 23.09
CA ALA A 198 14.64 15.48 23.09
C ALA A 198 14.36 17.00 23.05
N GLN A 199 15.12 17.78 23.83
CA GLN A 199 15.04 19.25 23.83
C GLN A 199 15.48 19.84 22.49
N SER A 200 16.53 19.28 21.87
CA SER A 200 16.99 19.68 20.54
C SER A 200 15.89 19.42 19.47
N ILE A 201 15.23 18.27 19.53
CA ILE A 201 14.12 17.95 18.62
C ILE A 201 12.97 18.95 18.80
N LEU A 202 12.62 19.26 20.04
CA LEU A 202 11.57 20.23 20.37
C LEU A 202 11.90 21.62 19.80
N GLN A 203 13.14 22.08 19.96
CA GLN A 203 13.57 23.39 19.44
C GLN A 203 13.62 23.41 17.91
N ASN A 204 14.14 22.35 17.29
CA ASN A 204 14.22 22.25 15.83
C ASN A 204 12.82 22.19 15.18
N ALA A 205 11.84 21.56 15.83
CA ALA A 205 10.46 21.58 15.36
C ALA A 205 9.90 23.00 15.29
N ARG A 206 10.19 23.87 16.27
CA ARG A 206 9.76 25.28 16.26
C ARG A 206 10.34 26.10 15.11
N ALA A 207 11.43 25.65 14.48
CA ALA A 207 11.97 26.28 13.28
C ALA A 207 11.18 25.93 12.00
N ILE A 208 10.29 24.94 12.06
CA ILE A 208 9.37 24.61 10.97
C ILE A 208 8.19 25.57 11.06
N LEU A 209 7.93 26.31 9.99
CA LEU A 209 6.83 27.28 9.95
C LEU A 209 5.63 26.66 9.21
N ILE A 210 4.47 26.65 9.86
CA ILE A 210 3.21 26.26 9.26
C ILE A 210 2.74 27.43 8.40
N ASN A 211 2.51 27.20 7.10
CA ASN A 211 2.09 28.24 6.16
C ASN A 211 2.92 29.54 6.27
N HIS A 212 4.24 29.41 6.46
CA HIS A 212 5.25 30.46 6.52
C HIS A 212 5.24 31.38 7.79
N ASP A 213 4.25 31.27 8.66
CA ASP A 213 4.11 32.23 9.77
C ASP A 213 4.10 31.62 11.17
N ASN A 214 3.52 30.42 11.34
CA ASN A 214 3.30 29.87 12.67
C ASN A 214 4.31 28.76 12.97
N PRO A 215 5.08 28.84 14.07
CA PRO A 215 6.03 27.78 14.44
C PRO A 215 5.28 26.48 14.79
N LEU A 216 5.81 25.36 14.34
CA LEU A 216 5.30 24.04 14.65
C LEU A 216 5.49 23.73 16.14
N SER A 217 4.45 23.26 16.79
CA SER A 217 4.49 22.74 18.16
C SER A 217 4.40 21.21 18.14
N ILE A 218 5.22 20.55 18.93
CA ILE A 218 5.21 19.12 19.16
C ILE A 218 5.25 18.82 20.66
N SER A 219 4.67 17.69 21.06
CA SER A 219 4.79 17.14 22.41
C SER A 219 5.61 15.86 22.36
N ILE A 220 6.44 15.62 23.36
CA ILE A 220 7.37 14.46 23.41
C ILE A 220 7.22 13.75 24.76
N GLY A 221 6.90 12.44 24.69
CA GLY A 221 7.04 11.53 25.82
C GLY A 221 8.36 10.78 25.73
N VAL A 222 9.10 10.71 26.82
CA VAL A 222 10.40 10.03 26.88
C VAL A 222 10.40 8.97 27.97
N GLY A 223 11.03 7.82 27.72
CA GLY A 223 11.19 6.80 28.75
C GLY A 223 12.46 5.97 28.51
N LEU A 224 13.01 5.48 29.62
CA LEU A 224 14.11 4.52 29.62
C LEU A 224 13.55 3.11 29.90
N ARG A 225 13.94 2.14 29.09
CA ARG A 225 13.60 0.74 29.27
C ARG A 225 14.51 0.09 30.29
N HIS A 226 13.93 -0.57 31.27
CA HIS A 226 14.68 -1.45 32.15
C HIS A 226 14.90 -2.81 31.47
N LYS A 227 15.98 -3.53 31.86
CA LYS A 227 16.43 -4.75 31.18
C LYS A 227 15.33 -5.82 31.07
N ASP A 228 14.50 -5.96 32.08
CA ASP A 228 13.46 -7.00 32.16
C ASP A 228 12.04 -6.44 31.93
N GLU A 229 11.92 -5.21 31.41
CA GLU A 229 10.62 -4.57 31.19
C GLU A 229 10.03 -5.05 29.87
N PRO A 230 8.80 -5.63 29.89
CA PRO A 230 8.10 -6.05 28.69
C PRO A 230 7.87 -4.89 27.73
N GLN A 231 8.00 -5.14 26.41
CA GLN A 231 7.91 -4.12 25.36
C GLN A 231 6.60 -3.30 25.44
N ASN A 232 5.48 -3.99 25.62
CA ASN A 232 4.16 -3.36 25.67
C ASN A 232 4.00 -2.40 26.88
N LEU A 233 4.57 -2.75 28.03
CA LEU A 233 4.56 -1.89 29.20
C LEU A 233 5.47 -0.69 29.02
N PHE A 234 6.65 -0.88 28.42
CA PHE A 234 7.57 0.19 28.10
C PHE A 234 6.97 1.22 27.14
N ILE A 235 6.38 0.77 26.01
CA ILE A 235 5.73 1.67 25.06
C ILE A 235 4.58 2.41 25.76
N LYS A 236 3.73 1.72 26.50
CA LYS A 236 2.61 2.34 27.22
C LYS A 236 3.08 3.43 28.18
N LYS A 237 4.14 3.18 28.93
CA LYS A 237 4.69 4.16 29.88
C LYS A 237 5.16 5.45 29.17
N VAL A 238 5.73 5.32 27.96
CA VAL A 238 6.14 6.46 27.14
C VAL A 238 4.95 7.19 26.54
N ASP A 239 3.91 6.47 26.12
CA ASP A 239 2.63 7.06 25.70
C ASP A 239 1.96 7.83 26.83
N ASP A 240 1.97 7.31 28.06
CA ASP A 240 1.46 7.99 29.24
C ASP A 240 2.24 9.30 29.52
N ALA A 241 3.54 9.33 29.28
CA ALA A 241 4.36 10.54 29.37
C ALA A 241 3.98 11.56 28.26
N LEU A 242 3.80 11.12 27.02
CA LEU A 242 3.32 11.97 25.95
C LEU A 242 1.95 12.57 26.27
N TYR A 243 1.04 11.77 26.81
CA TYR A 243 -0.27 12.25 27.26
C TYR A 243 -0.16 13.32 28.35
N LYS A 244 0.78 13.16 29.31
CA LYS A 244 1.10 14.21 30.30
C LYS A 244 1.62 15.48 29.62
N ALA A 245 2.52 15.37 28.65
CA ALA A 245 3.02 16.52 27.91
C ALA A 245 1.88 17.31 27.24
N LYS A 246 0.93 16.61 26.61
CA LYS A 246 -0.26 17.22 26.00
C LYS A 246 -1.16 17.90 27.02
N ASN A 247 -1.36 17.33 28.21
CA ASN A 247 -2.22 17.89 29.27
C ASN A 247 -1.55 19.06 30.02
N ASN A 248 -0.23 19.03 30.16
CA ASN A 248 0.51 20.06 30.86
C ASN A 248 0.78 21.34 30.01
N GLY A 249 0.07 21.48 28.88
CA GLY A 249 0.13 22.68 28.03
C GLY A 249 0.85 22.50 26.70
N ARG A 250 1.21 21.28 26.34
CA ARG A 250 1.88 20.94 25.05
C ARG A 250 3.23 21.62 24.86
N GLY A 251 3.84 21.45 23.69
CA GLY A 251 5.10 22.08 23.32
C GLY A 251 6.26 21.76 24.26
N ARG A 252 6.29 20.55 24.83
CA ARG A 252 7.23 20.13 25.88
C ARG A 252 7.64 18.68 25.82
N VAL A 253 8.67 18.36 26.59
CA VAL A 253 9.12 17.00 26.88
C VAL A 253 8.61 16.61 28.28
N GLU A 254 8.08 15.41 28.42
CA GLU A 254 7.75 14.79 29.71
C GLU A 254 8.37 13.39 29.78
N TRP A 255 8.89 13.08 30.97
CA TRP A 255 9.50 11.78 31.22
C TRP A 255 8.53 10.80 31.85
N ALA A 256 8.63 9.55 31.42
CA ALA A 256 7.95 8.45 32.06
C ALA A 256 8.52 8.19 33.46
N ALA A 257 7.62 8.03 34.44
CA ALA A 257 7.99 7.73 35.80
C ALA A 257 8.49 6.26 35.94
#